data_81cf8ef0afdbcc139167c2f26c6f0044
#
_entry.id   81cf8ef0afdbcc139167c2f26c6f0044
#
_cell.length_a   1.000
_cell.length_b   1.000
_cell.length_c   1.000
_cell.angle_alpha   90.00
_cell.angle_beta   90.00
_cell.angle_gamma   90.00
#
_symmetry.space_group_name_H-M   'P 1'
#
loop_
_entity.id
_entity.type
_entity.pdbx_description
1 polymer ?
#
loop_
_entity_poly.entity_id
_entity_poly.type
_entity_poly.pdbx_seq_one_letter_code
_entity_poly.pdbx_strand_id
1 'polypeptide(L)'
;GAMGSVSSVPTKLEVVAATPTSLLISWDADTYYIWYYRITYGETGGNSPVQEFTVPGSSSTATISGLSPGVDYTITVYAFSDYYGYSSSPISINYRT
;
A
#
# COMPACT_ATOMS: atom_id res chain seq x y z
N GLY A 1 7.69 3.85 28.36
CA GLY A 1 7.32 3.88 27.90
C GLY A 1 7.07 3.79 26.60
N ALA A 2 7.09 3.33 26.32
CA ALA A 2 6.94 3.22 25.27
C ALA A 2 5.99 3.48 24.72
N MET A 3 5.82 3.79 24.71
CA MET A 3 5.11 3.92 24.20
C MET A 3 4.64 3.83 23.29
N GLY A 4 4.13 3.70 23.19
CA GLY A 4 3.41 3.38 22.27
C GLY A 4 3.56 3.91 21.01
N SER A 5 4.41 3.54 20.33
CA SER A 5 4.49 3.98 19.01
C SER A 5 3.29 3.43 18.27
N VAL A 6 2.65 4.26 17.55
CA VAL A 6 1.58 3.84 16.68
C VAL A 6 2.21 3.14 15.51
N SER A 7 2.08 1.84 15.48
CA SER A 7 2.52 1.08 14.34
C SER A 7 1.60 1.38 13.18
N SER A 8 2.14 1.51 12.00
CA SER A 8 1.29 1.57 10.82
C SER A 8 0.63 0.21 10.63
N VAL A 9 -0.54 0.20 10.04
CA VAL A 9 -1.25 -1.01 9.66
C VAL A 9 -1.67 -0.82 8.23
N PRO A 10 -1.20 -1.65 7.32
CA PRO A 10 -0.31 -2.79 7.51
C PRO A 10 1.14 -2.39 7.75
N THR A 11 2.00 -3.39 7.94
CA THR A 11 3.43 -3.16 8.09
C THR A 11 4.18 -3.85 6.97
N LYS A 12 5.45 -3.49 6.82
CA LYS A 12 6.39 -4.17 5.91
C LYS A 12 5.93 -4.19 4.46
N LEU A 13 5.52 -3.04 3.96
CA LEU A 13 5.19 -2.93 2.55
C LEU A 13 6.45 -3.03 1.71
N GLU A 14 6.45 -3.93 0.73
CA GLU A 14 7.61 -4.11 -0.14
C GLU A 14 7.19 -4.57 -1.52
N VAL A 15 8.06 -4.35 -2.49
CA VAL A 15 7.91 -4.86 -3.84
C VAL A 15 8.63 -6.19 -3.90
N VAL A 16 7.88 -7.27 -4.16
CA VAL A 16 8.44 -8.63 -4.18
C VAL A 16 8.72 -9.13 -5.59
N ALA A 17 8.15 -8.49 -6.60
CA ALA A 17 8.45 -8.80 -7.99
C ALA A 17 8.13 -7.58 -8.84
N ALA A 18 8.83 -7.41 -9.94
CA ALA A 18 8.65 -6.23 -10.78
C ALA A 18 8.97 -6.54 -12.23
N THR A 19 8.22 -5.88 -13.12
CA THR A 19 8.57 -5.75 -14.53
C THR A 19 8.66 -4.26 -14.82
N PRO A 20 9.08 -3.85 -16.02
CA PRO A 20 9.13 -2.41 -16.31
C PRO A 20 7.79 -1.69 -16.23
N THR A 21 6.68 -2.42 -16.28
CA THR A 21 5.35 -1.81 -16.31
C THR A 21 4.41 -2.33 -15.22
N SER A 22 4.91 -3.18 -14.32
CA SER A 22 4.06 -3.73 -13.26
C SER A 22 4.86 -4.05 -12.01
N LEU A 23 4.16 -4.08 -10.88
CA LEU A 23 4.75 -4.39 -9.58
C LEU A 23 3.85 -5.37 -8.85
N LEU A 24 4.46 -6.32 -8.16
CA LEU A 24 3.76 -7.14 -7.18
C LEU A 24 4.21 -6.66 -5.81
N ILE A 25 3.27 -6.15 -5.02
CA ILE A 25 3.57 -5.66 -3.69
C ILE A 25 3.01 -6.61 -2.65
N SER A 26 3.64 -6.65 -1.49
CA SER A 26 3.16 -7.43 -0.37
C SER A 26 3.31 -6.63 0.92
N TRP A 27 2.48 -6.97 1.89
CA TRP A 27 2.52 -6.35 3.21
C TRP A 27 2.14 -7.38 4.25
N ASP A 28 2.49 -7.10 5.51
CA ASP A 28 2.09 -7.94 6.62
C ASP A 28 0.77 -7.41 7.15
N ALA A 29 -0.28 -8.20 7.00
CA ALA A 29 -1.55 -7.91 7.60
C ALA A 29 -1.49 -8.36 9.05
N ASP A 30 -1.86 -7.48 9.95
CA ASP A 30 -1.90 -7.84 11.34
C ASP A 30 -3.14 -8.70 11.61
N THR A 31 -3.31 -9.13 12.85
CA THR A 31 -4.35 -10.06 13.23
C THR A 31 -5.72 -9.42 13.39
N TYR A 32 -5.84 -8.14 13.09
CA TYR A 32 -7.08 -7.43 13.24
C TYR A 32 -8.03 -7.70 12.09
N TYR A 33 -9.31 -7.53 12.33
CA TYR A 33 -10.32 -7.66 11.28
C TYR A 33 -10.20 -6.49 10.36
N ILE A 34 -9.70 -6.74 9.17
CA ILE A 34 -9.57 -5.72 8.13
C ILE A 34 -10.65 -6.01 7.10
N TRP A 35 -11.48 -5.01 6.80
CA TRP A 35 -12.50 -5.14 5.78
C TRP A 35 -11.89 -5.20 4.42
N TYR A 36 -11.02 -4.24 4.15
CA TYR A 36 -10.34 -4.13 2.86
C TYR A 36 -9.13 -3.24 3.01
N TYR A 37 -8.26 -3.32 2.03
CA TYR A 37 -7.14 -2.40 1.88
C TYR A 37 -7.38 -1.55 0.66
N ARG A 38 -7.05 -0.27 0.75
CA ARG A 38 -7.03 0.63 -0.40
C ARG A 38 -5.58 0.89 -0.74
N ILE A 39 -5.24 0.68 -2.01
CA ILE A 39 -3.89 0.91 -2.52
C ILE A 39 -3.97 2.10 -3.46
N THR A 40 -3.11 3.10 -3.22
CA THR A 40 -2.97 4.23 -4.13
C THR A 40 -1.57 4.20 -4.70
N TYR A 41 -1.44 4.65 -5.94
CA TYR A 41 -0.12 4.77 -6.57
C TYR A 41 -0.15 5.90 -7.59
N GLY A 42 1.01 6.57 -7.71
CA GLY A 42 1.18 7.66 -8.65
C GLY A 42 2.64 8.04 -8.72
N GLU A 43 3.00 8.82 -9.74
CA GLU A 43 4.38 9.27 -9.90
C GLU A 43 4.77 10.15 -8.73
N THR A 44 5.94 9.88 -8.16
CA THR A 44 6.44 10.65 -7.03
C THR A 44 6.67 12.09 -7.47
N GLY A 45 6.02 13.02 -6.77
CA GLY A 45 6.14 14.42 -7.11
C GLY A 45 5.42 14.84 -8.39
N GLY A 46 4.63 13.93 -8.96
CA GLY A 46 3.90 14.24 -10.18
C GLY A 46 2.66 15.06 -9.92
N ASN A 47 2.14 15.66 -10.98
CA ASN A 47 0.92 16.48 -10.91
C ASN A 47 -0.33 15.71 -11.29
N SER A 48 -0.18 14.47 -11.73
CA SER A 48 -1.33 13.65 -12.10
C SER A 48 -2.02 13.10 -10.87
N PRO A 49 -3.34 12.91 -10.92
CA PRO A 49 -4.03 12.26 -9.82
C PRO A 49 -3.50 10.85 -9.61
N VAL A 50 -3.49 10.41 -8.35
CA VAL A 50 -3.11 9.03 -8.05
C VAL A 50 -4.21 8.10 -8.52
N GLN A 51 -3.81 6.90 -8.89
CA GLN A 51 -4.73 5.81 -9.16
C GLN A 51 -5.01 5.07 -7.85
N GLU A 52 -6.15 4.42 -7.76
CA GLU A 52 -6.46 3.66 -6.56
C GLU A 52 -7.33 2.46 -6.86
N PHE A 53 -7.21 1.45 -6.03
CA PHE A 53 -8.07 0.26 -6.08
C PHE A 53 -8.09 -0.37 -4.70
N THR A 54 -9.01 -1.32 -4.50
CA THR A 54 -9.13 -2.00 -3.21
C THR A 54 -8.95 -3.49 -3.40
N VAL A 55 -8.52 -4.14 -2.32
CA VAL A 55 -8.46 -5.60 -2.23
C VAL A 55 -9.08 -6.01 -0.91
N PRO A 56 -9.62 -7.24 -0.82
CA PRO A 56 -10.23 -7.70 0.43
C PRO A 56 -9.24 -7.71 1.58
N GLY A 57 -9.76 -7.61 2.79
CA GLY A 57 -8.93 -7.63 3.99
C GLY A 57 -8.19 -8.93 4.21
N SER A 58 -8.58 -10.00 3.52
CA SER A 58 -7.87 -11.28 3.58
C SER A 58 -6.64 -11.32 2.66
N SER A 59 -6.45 -10.30 1.84
CA SER A 59 -5.31 -10.24 0.92
C SER A 59 -4.11 -9.59 1.57
N SER A 60 -2.93 -10.06 1.23
CA SER A 60 -1.68 -9.46 1.68
C SER A 60 -0.76 -9.12 0.51
N THR A 61 -1.27 -9.23 -0.71
CA THR A 61 -0.53 -8.86 -1.93
C THR A 61 -1.45 -8.17 -2.90
N ALA A 62 -0.87 -7.43 -3.82
CA ALA A 62 -1.62 -6.81 -4.90
C ALA A 62 -0.69 -6.58 -6.08
N THR A 63 -1.27 -6.59 -7.28
CA THR A 63 -0.52 -6.32 -8.51
C THR A 63 -0.91 -4.94 -9.02
N ILE A 64 0.08 -4.11 -9.30
CA ILE A 64 -0.10 -2.80 -9.91
C ILE A 64 0.44 -2.91 -11.33
N SER A 65 -0.38 -2.58 -12.31
CA SER A 65 0.00 -2.70 -13.71
C SER A 65 -0.23 -1.39 -14.46
N GLY A 66 0.19 -1.34 -15.71
CA GLY A 66 -0.01 -0.15 -16.53
C GLY A 66 0.93 0.98 -16.18
N LEU A 67 2.06 0.68 -15.56
CA LEU A 67 3.04 1.68 -15.16
C LEU A 67 3.97 2.02 -16.32
N SER A 68 4.62 3.18 -16.22
CA SER A 68 5.63 3.59 -17.19
C SER A 68 7.00 3.13 -16.73
N PRO A 69 7.85 2.68 -17.65
CA PRO A 69 9.22 2.26 -17.27
C PRO A 69 10.07 3.45 -16.82
N GLY A 70 10.97 3.21 -15.89
CA GLY A 70 11.94 4.21 -15.47
C GLY A 70 11.37 5.37 -14.69
N VAL A 71 10.24 5.18 -14.04
CA VAL A 71 9.54 6.24 -13.33
C VAL A 71 9.49 5.90 -11.84
N ASP A 72 9.67 6.91 -11.00
CA ASP A 72 9.52 6.76 -9.55
C ASP A 72 8.05 6.82 -9.19
N TYR A 73 7.56 5.81 -8.50
CA TYR A 73 6.18 5.75 -8.02
C TYR A 73 6.14 5.75 -6.50
N THR A 74 5.14 6.41 -5.95
CA THR A 74 4.83 6.33 -4.52
C THR A 74 3.59 5.45 -4.39
N ILE A 75 3.71 4.42 -3.58
CA ILE A 75 2.65 3.43 -3.37
C ILE A 75 2.27 3.48 -1.90
N THR A 76 0.98 3.63 -1.62
CA THR A 76 0.49 3.72 -0.24
C THR A 76 -0.62 2.70 -0.05
N VAL A 77 -0.59 2.02 1.09
CA VAL A 77 -1.62 1.04 1.45
C VAL A 77 -2.29 1.49 2.74
N TYR A 78 -3.63 1.57 2.68
CA TYR A 78 -4.48 1.95 3.80
C TYR A 78 -5.30 0.73 4.21
N ALA A 79 -5.43 0.51 5.51
CA ALA A 79 -6.27 -0.56 6.03
C ALA A 79 -7.54 0.06 6.63
N PHE A 80 -8.69 -0.55 6.32
CA PHE A 80 -9.98 -0.10 6.82
C PHE A 80 -10.61 -1.22 7.64
N SER A 81 -11.09 -0.88 8.82
CA SER A 81 -11.55 -1.87 9.78
C SER A 81 -12.61 -1.27 10.70
N ASP A 82 -13.60 -2.08 11.06
CA ASP A 82 -14.56 -1.73 12.10
C ASP A 82 -13.90 -1.42 13.41
N TYR A 83 -12.87 -2.18 13.69
CA TYR A 83 -12.20 -2.10 14.97
C TYR A 83 -11.64 -0.71 15.22
N TYR A 84 -11.17 -0.07 14.15
CA TYR A 84 -10.62 1.27 14.25
C TYR A 84 -11.63 2.35 13.88
N GLY A 85 -12.77 1.96 13.32
CA GLY A 85 -13.77 2.89 12.85
C GLY A 85 -13.40 3.63 11.58
N TYR A 86 -12.15 3.64 11.23
CA TYR A 86 -11.65 4.26 10.01
C TYR A 86 -10.22 3.78 9.81
N SER A 87 -9.56 4.30 8.79
CA SER A 87 -8.23 3.83 8.45
C SER A 87 -7.23 4.14 9.56
N SER A 88 -6.36 3.20 9.83
CA SER A 88 -5.21 3.43 10.68
C SER A 88 -4.13 4.16 9.88
N SER A 89 -2.97 4.37 10.50
CA SER A 89 -1.87 5.01 9.81
C SER A 89 -1.45 4.19 8.59
N PRO A 90 -1.44 4.77 7.40
CA PRO A 90 -1.05 4.02 6.21
C PRO A 90 0.46 3.82 6.14
N ILE A 91 0.88 2.95 5.23
CA ILE A 91 2.29 2.72 4.96
C ILE A 91 2.56 3.03 3.50
N SER A 92 3.70 3.68 3.24
CA SER A 92 4.08 4.07 1.89
C SER A 92 5.50 3.65 1.57
N ILE A 93 5.74 3.38 0.29
CA ILE A 93 7.09 3.16 -0.23
C ILE A 93 7.21 3.87 -1.57
N ASN A 94 8.46 4.12 -1.95
CA ASN A 94 8.79 4.63 -3.28
C ASN A 94 9.51 3.54 -4.04
N TYR A 95 9.23 3.43 -5.33
CA TYR A 95 9.86 2.42 -6.16
C TYR A 95 10.00 2.94 -7.58
N ARG A 96 11.20 2.76 -8.17
CA ARG A 96 11.43 3.14 -9.56
C ARG A 96 11.29 1.90 -10.45
N THR A 97 10.42 1.98 -11.42
CA THR A 97 10.28 0.93 -12.43
C THR A 97 11.47 0.96 -13.44
#